data_d9606f54ec220e9f8142f405867e277d
#
_entry.id   d9606f54ec220e9f8142f405867e277d
#
_cell.length_a   1.000
_cell.length_b   1.000
_cell.length_c   1.000
_cell.angle_alpha   90.00
_cell.angle_beta   90.00
_cell.angle_gamma   90.00
#
_symmetry.space_group_name_H-M   'P 1'
#
loop_
_entity.id
_entity.type
_entity.pdbx_description
1 polymer ?
#
loop_
_entity_poly.entity_id
_entity_poly.type
_entity_poly.pdbx_seq_one_letter_code
_entity_poly.pdbx_strand_id
1 'polypeptide(L)'
;MQWDIFCAVIDNHGDLGVCWRLAADLAGRGERVRLWVDDARALAWMAPPGASGVQVLPWTGPFDNAAAAPGEVLVEAFGCNPPAASIAQAAAAPRPPVWINLEYLSAEAYVERSHGLPSVAEGGMRKWFFYPGFT
;
A
#
# COMPACT_ATOMS: atom_id res chain seq x y z
N MET A 1 -5.59 -5.52 -13.12
CA MET A 1 -4.36 -5.63 -12.29
C MET A 1 -4.70 -5.83 -10.83
N GLN A 2 -3.89 -6.55 -10.11
CA GLN A 2 -4.06 -6.75 -8.66
C GLN A 2 -3.10 -5.83 -7.90
N TRP A 3 -3.66 -5.03 -7.00
CA TRP A 3 -2.91 -4.09 -6.17
C TRP A 3 -2.98 -4.52 -4.71
N ASP A 4 -1.85 -4.45 -4.02
CA ASP A 4 -1.78 -4.64 -2.58
C ASP A 4 -1.35 -3.32 -1.95
N ILE A 5 -2.21 -2.73 -1.11
CA ILE A 5 -1.93 -1.49 -0.41
C ILE A 5 -1.80 -1.79 1.07
N PHE A 6 -0.64 -1.48 1.65
CA PHE A 6 -0.38 -1.66 3.09
C PHE A 6 -0.47 -0.32 3.81
N CYS A 7 -1.26 -0.27 4.87
CA CYS A 7 -1.49 0.94 5.65
C CYS A 7 -1.45 0.65 7.15
N ALA A 8 -0.67 1.42 7.89
CA ALA A 8 -0.67 1.39 9.34
C ALA A 8 -1.62 2.46 9.87
N VAL A 9 -2.62 2.07 10.64
CA VAL A 9 -3.72 2.93 11.10
C VAL A 9 -3.59 3.30 12.57
N ILE A 10 -2.88 2.47 13.36
CA ILE A 10 -2.85 2.59 14.83
C ILE A 10 -2.58 4.02 15.28
N ASP A 11 -1.67 4.72 14.61
CA ASP A 11 -1.25 6.05 15.01
C ASP A 11 -1.92 7.17 14.22
N ASN A 12 -2.62 6.86 13.12
CA ASN A 12 -3.14 7.90 12.24
C ASN A 12 -4.30 7.43 11.34
N HIS A 13 -5.52 7.77 11.73
CA HIS A 13 -6.71 7.49 10.92
C HIS A 13 -6.74 8.26 9.59
N GLY A 14 -6.03 9.39 9.51
CA GLY A 14 -5.90 10.13 8.25
C GLY A 14 -5.20 9.32 7.16
N ASP A 15 -4.21 8.52 7.54
CA ASP A 15 -3.51 7.64 6.61
C ASP A 15 -4.48 6.60 6.02
N LEU A 16 -5.34 6.04 6.86
CA LEU A 16 -6.38 5.12 6.40
C LEU A 16 -7.33 5.79 5.40
N GLY A 17 -7.72 7.03 5.66
CA GLY A 17 -8.58 7.78 4.75
C GLY A 17 -7.96 7.94 3.37
N VAL A 18 -6.68 8.27 3.29
CA VAL A 18 -5.95 8.37 2.02
C VAL A 18 -5.89 7.02 1.31
N CYS A 19 -5.52 5.98 2.04
CA CYS A 19 -5.41 4.62 1.47
C CYS A 19 -6.76 4.11 0.97
N TRP A 20 -7.83 4.37 1.71
CA TRP A 20 -9.19 4.00 1.30
C TRP A 20 -9.60 4.71 0.01
N ARG A 21 -9.35 6.02 -0.09
CA ARG A 21 -9.66 6.78 -1.30
C ARG A 21 -8.89 6.25 -2.51
N LEU A 22 -7.62 5.95 -2.33
CA LEU A 22 -6.81 5.36 -3.39
C LEU A 22 -7.36 4.01 -3.80
N ALA A 23 -7.66 3.15 -2.82
CA ALA A 23 -8.19 1.82 -3.10
C ALA A 23 -9.53 1.89 -3.85
N ALA A 24 -10.44 2.75 -3.39
CA ALA A 24 -11.75 2.92 -4.02
C ALA A 24 -11.63 3.50 -5.44
N ASP A 25 -10.73 4.46 -5.66
CA ASP A 25 -10.51 5.04 -6.98
C ASP A 25 -9.95 4.01 -7.95
N LEU A 26 -8.97 3.22 -7.53
CA LEU A 26 -8.42 2.14 -8.35
C LEU A 26 -9.49 1.11 -8.70
N ALA A 27 -10.30 0.71 -7.74
CA ALA A 27 -11.38 -0.24 -7.96
C ALA A 27 -12.41 0.32 -8.94
N GLY A 28 -12.70 1.62 -8.85
CA GLY A 28 -13.60 2.30 -9.79
C GLY A 28 -13.05 2.36 -11.22
N ARG A 29 -11.75 2.17 -11.39
CA ARG A 29 -11.08 2.10 -12.70
C ARG A 29 -10.92 0.67 -13.21
N GLY A 30 -11.54 -0.31 -12.55
CA GLY A 30 -11.51 -1.71 -12.95
C GLY A 30 -10.36 -2.51 -12.35
N GLU A 31 -9.58 -1.93 -11.44
CA GLU A 31 -8.52 -2.65 -10.77
C GLU A 31 -9.05 -3.45 -9.57
N ARG A 32 -8.35 -4.51 -9.21
CA ARG A 32 -8.63 -5.28 -8.00
C ARG A 32 -7.66 -4.86 -6.91
N VAL A 33 -8.18 -4.55 -5.73
CA VAL A 33 -7.38 -3.99 -4.64
C VAL A 33 -7.56 -4.80 -3.37
N ARG A 34 -6.44 -5.19 -2.76
CA ARG A 34 -6.42 -5.68 -1.38
C ARG A 34 -5.82 -4.57 -0.53
N LEU A 35 -6.62 -4.07 0.40
CA LEU A 35 -6.19 -3.07 1.37
C LEU A 35 -5.84 -3.77 2.67
N TRP A 36 -4.55 -3.83 2.97
CA TRP A 36 -4.03 -4.46 4.18
C TRP A 36 -3.89 -3.42 5.27
N VAL A 37 -4.60 -3.61 6.37
CA VAL A 37 -4.62 -2.67 7.49
C VAL A 37 -4.33 -3.38 8.80
N ASP A 38 -3.63 -2.70 9.71
CA ASP A 38 -3.40 -3.21 11.05
C ASP A 38 -4.64 -3.04 11.95
N ASP A 39 -5.51 -2.09 11.63
CA ASP A 39 -6.77 -1.89 12.34
C ASP A 39 -7.84 -1.33 11.38
N ALA A 40 -8.82 -2.17 11.03
CA ALA A 40 -9.87 -1.82 10.09
C ALA A 40 -11.12 -1.21 10.75
N ARG A 41 -11.15 -1.08 12.08
CA ARG A 41 -12.36 -0.66 12.80
C ARG A 41 -12.87 0.71 12.35
N ALA A 42 -11.97 1.61 12.01
CA ALA A 42 -12.34 2.95 11.56
C ALA A 42 -13.12 2.93 10.24
N LEU A 43 -12.97 1.92 9.40
CA LEU A 43 -13.68 1.84 8.13
C LEU A 43 -15.18 1.66 8.31
N ALA A 44 -15.63 1.14 9.45
CA ALA A 44 -17.05 0.97 9.73
C ALA A 44 -17.80 2.30 9.73
N TRP A 45 -17.14 3.38 10.14
CA TRP A 45 -17.75 4.71 10.16
C TRP A 45 -17.22 5.64 9.06
N MET A 46 -16.01 5.41 8.56
CA MET A 46 -15.45 6.22 7.49
C MET A 46 -16.01 5.83 6.11
N ALA A 47 -16.25 4.55 5.89
CA ALA A 47 -16.68 4.01 4.61
C ALA A 47 -17.66 2.85 4.80
N PRO A 48 -18.84 3.08 5.44
CA PRO A 48 -19.77 2.00 5.79
C PRO A 48 -20.20 1.10 4.62
N PRO A 49 -20.47 1.64 3.41
CA PRO A 49 -20.91 0.79 2.30
C PRO A 49 -19.79 -0.02 1.66
N GLY A 50 -18.51 0.26 2.01
CA GLY A 50 -17.41 -0.37 1.33
C GLY A 50 -17.29 0.05 -0.14
N ALA A 51 -16.49 -0.67 -0.91
CA ALA A 51 -16.37 -0.46 -2.35
C ALA A 51 -16.21 -1.79 -3.06
N SER A 52 -16.93 -1.99 -4.15
CA SER A 52 -16.77 -3.17 -5.00
C SER A 52 -15.35 -3.19 -5.59
N GLY A 53 -14.70 -4.35 -5.53
CA GLY A 53 -13.32 -4.48 -5.99
C GLY A 53 -12.26 -4.21 -4.94
N VAL A 54 -12.63 -3.74 -3.75
CA VAL A 54 -11.72 -3.56 -2.62
C VAL A 54 -11.99 -4.64 -1.56
N GLN A 55 -10.95 -5.41 -1.25
CA GLN A 55 -10.97 -6.38 -0.15
C GLN A 55 -10.10 -5.84 0.98
N VAL A 56 -10.67 -5.71 2.17
CA VAL A 56 -9.95 -5.24 3.36
C VAL A 56 -9.47 -6.45 4.15
N LEU A 57 -8.17 -6.50 4.44
CA LEU A 57 -7.53 -7.63 5.09
C LEU A 57 -6.66 -7.16 6.25
N PRO A 58 -6.59 -7.92 7.36
CA PRO A 58 -5.67 -7.61 8.44
C PRO A 58 -4.24 -8.05 8.10
N TRP A 59 -3.24 -7.31 8.61
CA TRP A 59 -1.84 -7.70 8.46
C TRP A 59 -1.07 -7.78 9.78
N THR A 60 -1.77 -7.68 10.90
CA THR A 60 -1.22 -7.94 12.22
C THR A 60 -1.41 -9.41 12.59
N GLY A 61 -0.42 -10.00 13.25
CA GLY A 61 -0.41 -11.41 13.57
C GLY A 61 0.20 -12.26 12.45
N PRO A 62 -0.02 -13.58 12.44
CA PRO A 62 0.55 -14.46 11.44
C PRO A 62 0.09 -14.08 10.03
N PHE A 63 1.04 -13.86 9.13
CA PHE A 63 0.75 -13.57 7.72
C PHE A 63 0.70 -14.88 6.94
N ASP A 64 -0.45 -15.18 6.34
CA ASP A 64 -0.63 -16.41 5.56
C ASP A 64 -0.18 -16.20 4.11
N ASN A 65 1.05 -16.57 3.82
CA ASN A 65 1.61 -16.46 2.48
C ASN A 65 0.91 -17.35 1.45
N ALA A 66 0.34 -18.48 1.88
CA ALA A 66 -0.31 -19.41 0.96
C ALA A 66 -1.63 -18.85 0.44
N ALA A 67 -2.34 -18.06 1.25
CA ALA A 67 -3.62 -17.47 0.88
C ALA A 67 -3.47 -16.14 0.13
N ALA A 68 -2.30 -15.52 0.15
CA ALA A 68 -2.10 -14.17 -0.32
C ALA A 68 -0.89 -14.06 -1.26
N ALA A 69 -0.99 -14.71 -2.44
CA ALA A 69 0.02 -14.53 -3.48
C ALA A 69 0.14 -13.03 -3.83
N PRO A 70 1.38 -12.53 -4.07
CA PRO A 70 1.57 -11.11 -4.31
C PRO A 70 0.84 -10.65 -5.57
N GLY A 71 0.33 -9.41 -5.52
CA GLY A 71 -0.25 -8.76 -6.68
C GLY A 71 0.82 -8.22 -7.62
N GLU A 72 0.40 -7.46 -8.61
CA GLU A 72 1.30 -6.87 -9.60
C GLU A 72 1.90 -5.55 -9.14
N VAL A 73 1.23 -4.85 -8.22
CA VAL A 73 1.70 -3.60 -7.62
C VAL A 73 1.55 -3.69 -6.10
N LEU A 74 2.61 -3.32 -5.40
CA LEU A 74 2.62 -3.24 -3.94
C LEU A 74 2.82 -1.78 -3.54
N VAL A 75 1.85 -1.22 -2.83
CA VAL A 75 1.93 0.15 -2.31
C VAL A 75 2.16 0.09 -0.80
N GLU A 76 3.27 0.69 -0.39
CA GLU A 76 3.58 0.90 1.03
C GLU A 76 3.19 2.34 1.38
N ALA A 77 2.14 2.51 2.17
CA ALA A 77 1.68 3.85 2.52
C ALA A 77 2.55 4.42 3.65
N PHE A 78 3.15 5.57 3.37
CA PHE A 78 3.85 6.40 4.36
C PHE A 78 4.94 5.64 5.14
N GLY A 79 5.68 4.76 4.46
CA GLY A 79 6.78 4.02 5.08
C GLY A 79 6.34 3.04 6.17
N CYS A 80 5.17 2.43 6.05
CA CYS A 80 4.60 1.59 7.10
C CYS A 80 5.30 0.25 7.32
N ASN A 81 6.27 -0.10 6.49
CA ASN A 81 7.03 -1.35 6.55
C ASN A 81 6.12 -2.60 6.52
N PRO A 82 5.72 -3.07 5.32
CA PRO A 82 4.93 -4.29 5.21
C PRO A 82 5.62 -5.49 5.88
N PRO A 83 4.87 -6.55 6.24
CA PRO A 83 5.48 -7.71 6.88
C PRO A 83 6.63 -8.28 6.07
N ALA A 84 7.72 -8.66 6.74
CA ALA A 84 8.89 -9.21 6.06
C ALA A 84 8.55 -10.44 5.21
N ALA A 85 7.60 -11.27 5.67
CA ALA A 85 7.13 -12.43 4.91
C ALA A 85 6.47 -12.03 3.59
N SER A 86 5.70 -10.95 3.57
CA SER A 86 5.07 -10.41 2.37
C SER A 86 6.11 -9.93 1.36
N ILE A 87 7.12 -9.20 1.82
CA ILE A 87 8.21 -8.70 0.96
C ILE A 87 9.04 -9.87 0.42
N ALA A 88 9.36 -10.85 1.24
CA ALA A 88 10.10 -12.03 0.81
C ALA A 88 9.34 -12.82 -0.27
N GLN A 89 8.03 -12.98 -0.11
CA GLN A 89 7.18 -13.65 -1.07
C GLN A 89 7.12 -12.87 -2.39
N ALA A 90 7.00 -11.56 -2.32
CA ALA A 90 6.97 -10.68 -3.49
C ALA A 90 8.29 -10.77 -4.26
N ALA A 91 9.43 -10.73 -3.57
CA ALA A 91 10.75 -10.81 -4.18
C ALA A 91 10.99 -12.16 -4.86
N ALA A 92 10.40 -13.23 -4.35
CA ALA A 92 10.54 -14.59 -4.89
C ALA A 92 9.56 -14.89 -6.04
N ALA A 93 8.61 -14.02 -6.32
CA ALA A 93 7.64 -14.24 -7.39
C ALA A 93 8.30 -14.25 -8.77
N PRO A 94 7.79 -15.04 -9.73
CA PRO A 94 8.32 -15.05 -11.11
C PRO A 94 8.34 -13.68 -11.76
N ARG A 95 7.35 -12.84 -11.42
CA ARG A 95 7.29 -11.43 -11.79
C ARG A 95 7.09 -10.61 -10.53
N PRO A 96 8.20 -10.17 -9.89
CA PRO A 96 8.09 -9.34 -8.69
C PRO A 96 7.24 -8.10 -8.95
N PRO A 97 6.39 -7.70 -7.99
CA PRO A 97 5.54 -6.53 -8.16
C PRO A 97 6.36 -5.25 -8.25
N VAL A 98 5.76 -4.21 -8.82
CA VAL A 98 6.27 -2.86 -8.70
C VAL A 98 5.98 -2.41 -7.26
N TRP A 99 7.00 -1.98 -6.55
CA TRP A 99 6.88 -1.54 -5.15
C TRP A 99 6.97 -0.03 -5.09
N ILE A 100 5.89 0.59 -4.63
CA ILE A 100 5.76 2.05 -4.53
C ILE A 100 5.58 2.43 -3.07
N ASN A 101 6.43 3.33 -2.57
CA ASN A 101 6.19 3.97 -1.28
C ASN A 101 5.45 5.27 -1.52
N LEU A 102 4.20 5.34 -1.06
CA LEU A 102 3.37 6.54 -1.16
C LEU A 102 3.68 7.46 0.01
N GLU A 103 4.12 8.68 -0.27
CA GLU A 103 4.47 9.68 0.73
C GLU A 103 3.36 10.71 0.93
N TYR A 104 3.50 11.50 1.99
CA TYR A 104 2.60 12.62 2.27
C TYR A 104 2.83 13.77 1.29
N LEU A 105 1.83 14.64 1.18
CA LEU A 105 2.02 15.96 0.60
C LEU A 105 3.06 16.71 1.43
N SER A 106 3.96 17.43 0.75
CA SER A 106 5.03 18.14 1.45
C SER A 106 5.42 19.40 0.70
N ALA A 107 5.82 20.43 1.44
CA ALA A 107 6.40 21.66 0.92
C ALA A 107 7.93 21.60 0.93
N GLU A 108 8.53 20.51 1.37
CA GLU A 108 9.98 20.39 1.46
C GLU A 108 10.61 20.29 0.08
N ALA A 109 11.74 20.98 -0.10
CA ALA A 109 12.41 21.06 -1.40
C ALA A 109 12.89 19.70 -1.93
N TYR A 110 13.22 18.77 -1.04
CA TYR A 110 13.71 17.45 -1.45
C TYR A 110 12.64 16.62 -2.18
N VAL A 111 11.36 16.95 -2.01
CA VAL A 111 10.25 16.19 -2.61
C VAL A 111 10.34 16.16 -4.13
N GLU A 112 10.65 17.28 -4.76
CA GLU A 112 10.80 17.33 -6.22
C GLU A 112 11.94 16.43 -6.71
N ARG A 113 13.04 16.39 -5.95
CA ARG A 113 14.22 15.59 -6.32
C ARG A 113 14.00 14.11 -6.07
N SER A 114 13.17 13.77 -5.09
CA SER A 114 12.98 12.37 -4.65
C SER A 114 11.82 11.69 -5.35
N HIS A 115 10.86 12.44 -5.87
CA HIS A 115 9.71 11.85 -6.54
C HIS A 115 10.14 11.01 -7.75
N GLY A 116 9.60 9.80 -7.83
CA GLY A 116 9.88 8.90 -8.93
C GLY A 116 11.26 8.24 -8.89
N LEU A 117 12.04 8.45 -7.82
CA LEU A 117 13.33 7.80 -7.69
C LEU A 117 13.20 6.44 -6.99
N PRO A 118 13.98 5.45 -7.43
CA PRO A 118 14.02 4.16 -6.75
C PRO A 118 15.06 4.12 -5.65
N SER A 119 14.87 3.21 -4.68
CA SER A 119 15.92 2.78 -3.78
C SER A 119 15.98 1.25 -3.79
N VAL A 120 17.17 0.68 -3.53
CA VAL A 120 17.30 -0.75 -3.36
C VAL A 120 16.70 -1.12 -2.01
N ALA A 121 15.81 -2.10 -2.00
CA ALA A 121 15.14 -2.57 -0.80
C ALA A 121 15.43 -4.06 -0.58
N GLU A 122 14.80 -4.66 0.42
CA GLU A 122 14.97 -6.06 0.74
C GLU A 122 14.68 -6.96 -0.46
N GLY A 123 15.43 -8.06 -0.57
CA GLY A 123 15.25 -9.03 -1.65
C GLY A 123 15.74 -8.56 -3.01
N GLY A 124 16.45 -7.43 -3.09
CA GLY A 124 16.92 -6.86 -4.35
C GLY A 124 15.85 -6.12 -5.13
N MET A 125 14.66 -5.98 -4.59
CA MET A 125 13.58 -5.22 -5.22
C MET A 125 13.89 -3.71 -5.15
N ARG A 126 13.40 -2.98 -6.16
CA ARG A 126 13.44 -1.52 -6.12
C ARG A 126 12.15 -0.99 -5.51
N LYS A 127 12.26 -0.08 -4.54
CA LYS A 127 11.14 0.65 -3.98
C LYS A 127 11.14 2.05 -4.58
N TRP A 128 10.08 2.37 -5.31
CA TRP A 128 9.93 3.68 -5.96
C TRP A 128 9.19 4.61 -5.00
N PHE A 129 9.67 5.84 -4.88
CA PHE A 129 9.05 6.85 -4.02
C PHE A 129 8.08 7.71 -4.82
N PHE A 130 6.84 7.79 -4.38
CA PHE A 130 5.81 8.63 -4.99
C PHE A 130 5.38 9.72 -4.02
N TYR A 131 5.58 10.95 -4.40
CA TYR A 131 5.14 12.14 -3.66
C TYR A 131 3.95 12.73 -4.43
N PRO A 132 2.73 12.75 -3.85
CA PRO A 132 1.51 13.10 -4.60
C PRO A 132 1.42 14.57 -4.96
N GLY A 133 2.27 15.41 -4.41
CA GLY A 133 2.33 16.82 -4.79
C GLY A 133 3.09 17.69 -3.83
N PHE A 134 3.13 18.95 -4.19
CA PHE A 134 3.71 20.04 -3.42
C PHE A 134 2.61 20.85 -2.77
N THR A 135 2.83 21.29 -1.55
CA THR A 135 1.91 22.23 -0.88
C THR A 135 2.50 23.61 -0.80
#